data_f3be4d5930a4cafb09c197f0ba58c2bd
#
_entry.id   f3be4d5930a4cafb09c197f0ba58c2bd
#
_cell.length_a   1.000
_cell.length_b   1.000
_cell.length_c   1.000
_cell.angle_alpha   90.00
_cell.angle_beta   90.00
_cell.angle_gamma   90.00
#
_symmetry.space_group_name_H-M   'P 1'
#
loop_
_entity.id
_entity.type
_entity.pdbx_description
1 polymer ?
#
loop_
_entity_poly.entity_id
_entity_poly.type
_entity_poly.pdbx_seq_one_letter_code
_entity_poly.pdbx_strand_id
1 'polypeptide(L)'
;MSEKTLRICHLYPDLLNLYGDRGNILCMRRRLEWRGIGAEVTEVTVGEQADFTQFDLFFIGGGQDFEQEVLLSDLKAGKGREIKAAIADGKTFLTICGGYQMLGSYYRTWDGKQCDFIGAIDYYTVGSKERMIGNFLFECLPESGGSTVVGFENHSGKTYLGSGVSPLGKVLAGGGNNGEDGFEGVRYRNVFGTYSHGPVLPKNPAFCDHLLTTALQQRYPELELQPLDDAAELAAHNTMRDRLLKK
;
A
#
# COMPACT_ATOMS: atom_id res chain seq x y z
N MET A 1 18.32 -20.59 12.23
CA MET A 1 17.36 -19.46 12.24
C MET A 1 18.09 -18.24 11.71
N SER A 2 17.45 -17.42 10.89
CA SER A 2 18.05 -16.17 10.39
C SER A 2 18.34 -15.23 11.57
N GLU A 3 19.52 -14.61 11.59
CA GLU A 3 19.91 -13.64 12.62
C GLU A 3 19.07 -12.35 12.53
N LYS A 4 18.53 -12.05 11.35
CA LYS A 4 17.68 -10.87 11.07
C LYS A 4 16.31 -11.33 10.60
N THR A 5 15.26 -10.71 11.14
CA THR A 5 13.87 -11.06 10.84
C THR A 5 13.02 -9.81 10.72
N LEU A 6 12.19 -9.73 9.67
CA LEU A 6 11.15 -8.71 9.51
C LEU A 6 9.83 -9.26 10.03
N ARG A 7 9.16 -8.51 10.92
CA ARG A 7 7.84 -8.84 11.46
C ARG A 7 6.77 -8.05 10.72
N ILE A 8 5.91 -8.77 10.01
CA ILE A 8 4.86 -8.20 9.16
C ILE A 8 3.50 -8.44 9.80
N CYS A 9 2.75 -7.38 10.02
CA CYS A 9 1.34 -7.44 10.38
C CYS A 9 0.48 -7.39 9.11
N HIS A 10 -0.28 -8.43 8.83
CA HIS A 10 -1.28 -8.46 7.76
C HIS A 10 -2.66 -8.18 8.36
N LEU A 11 -3.13 -6.94 8.21
CA LEU A 11 -4.41 -6.51 8.76
C LEU A 11 -5.56 -6.91 7.82
N TYR A 12 -6.58 -7.53 8.39
CA TYR A 12 -7.84 -7.88 7.73
C TYR A 12 -7.69 -8.78 6.49
N PRO A 13 -6.89 -9.87 6.54
CA PRO A 13 -6.61 -10.71 5.38
C PRO A 13 -7.85 -11.37 4.77
N ASP A 14 -8.90 -11.54 5.58
CA ASP A 14 -10.16 -12.18 5.17
C ASP A 14 -11.05 -11.25 4.36
N LEU A 15 -11.03 -9.96 4.68
CA LEU A 15 -11.89 -8.93 4.09
C LEU A 15 -11.17 -8.13 3.01
N LEU A 16 -9.86 -7.89 3.16
CA LEU A 16 -9.09 -7.00 2.30
C LEU A 16 -8.08 -7.79 1.45
N ASN A 17 -8.57 -8.56 0.48
CA ASN A 17 -7.75 -9.37 -0.41
C ASN A 17 -8.23 -9.31 -1.86
N LEU A 18 -8.72 -8.15 -2.28
CA LEU A 18 -9.23 -7.96 -3.63
C LEU A 18 -8.08 -8.07 -4.66
N TYR A 19 -8.37 -8.67 -5.81
CA TYR A 19 -7.40 -8.90 -6.91
C TYR A 19 -6.12 -9.65 -6.50
N GLY A 20 -6.18 -10.45 -5.42
CA GLY A 20 -5.07 -11.26 -4.97
C GLY A 20 -3.99 -10.49 -4.21
N ASP A 21 -4.34 -9.43 -3.51
CA ASP A 21 -3.40 -8.56 -2.76
C ASP A 21 -2.53 -9.32 -1.75
N ARG A 22 -2.97 -10.49 -1.26
CA ARG A 22 -2.14 -11.44 -0.47
C ARG A 22 -0.83 -11.82 -1.20
N GLY A 23 -0.78 -11.74 -2.53
CA GLY A 23 0.43 -11.92 -3.30
C GLY A 23 1.55 -10.91 -2.96
N ASN A 24 1.22 -9.75 -2.40
CA ASN A 24 2.22 -8.81 -1.89
C ASN A 24 2.98 -9.39 -0.68
N ILE A 25 2.26 -10.03 0.25
CA ILE A 25 2.87 -10.74 1.39
C ILE A 25 3.79 -11.86 0.92
N LEU A 26 3.32 -12.67 -0.05
CA LEU A 26 4.14 -13.76 -0.61
C LEU A 26 5.40 -13.23 -1.28
N CYS A 27 5.31 -12.13 -2.02
CA CYS A 27 6.44 -11.48 -2.67
C CYS A 27 7.47 -11.00 -1.63
N MET A 28 7.04 -10.27 -0.62
CA MET A 28 7.91 -9.78 0.46
C MET A 28 8.64 -10.94 1.16
N ARG A 29 7.90 -12.00 1.54
CA ARG A 29 8.48 -13.18 2.19
C ARG A 29 9.55 -13.83 1.32
N ARG A 30 9.27 -14.06 0.02
CA ARG A 30 10.23 -14.71 -0.90
C ARG A 30 11.48 -13.87 -1.10
N ARG A 31 11.33 -12.55 -1.29
CA ARG A 31 12.48 -11.66 -1.48
C ARG A 31 13.36 -11.56 -0.23
N LEU A 32 12.79 -11.66 0.96
CA LEU A 32 13.54 -11.74 2.22
C LEU A 32 14.25 -13.11 2.34
N GLU A 33 13.52 -14.19 2.09
CA GLU A 33 14.01 -15.56 2.17
C GLU A 33 15.22 -15.82 1.23
N TRP A 34 15.15 -15.31 -0.01
CA TRP A 34 16.27 -15.38 -0.96
C TRP A 34 17.52 -14.63 -0.49
N ARG A 35 17.37 -13.71 0.45
CA ARG A 35 18.47 -12.96 1.07
C ARG A 35 18.89 -13.53 2.44
N GLY A 36 18.34 -14.67 2.84
CA GLY A 36 18.61 -15.27 4.15
C GLY A 36 18.04 -14.47 5.32
N ILE A 37 17.05 -13.59 5.08
CA ILE A 37 16.36 -12.81 6.11
C ILE A 37 15.05 -13.51 6.46
N GLY A 38 14.77 -13.68 7.76
CA GLY A 38 13.50 -14.25 8.24
C GLY A 38 12.32 -13.30 7.99
N ALA A 39 11.14 -13.88 7.75
CA ALA A 39 9.89 -13.14 7.66
C ALA A 39 8.81 -13.80 8.52
N GLU A 40 8.38 -13.11 9.57
CA GLU A 40 7.28 -13.53 10.44
C GLU A 40 6.04 -12.75 10.05
N VAL A 41 4.99 -13.44 9.61
CA VAL A 41 3.71 -12.81 9.25
C VAL A 41 2.66 -13.19 10.26
N THR A 42 2.07 -12.16 10.90
CA THR A 42 0.92 -12.30 11.80
C THR A 42 -0.30 -11.71 11.10
N GLU A 43 -1.30 -12.52 10.91
CA GLU A 43 -2.61 -12.10 10.43
C GLU A 43 -3.42 -11.57 11.62
N VAL A 44 -4.05 -10.40 11.46
CA VAL A 44 -4.89 -9.77 12.49
C VAL A 44 -6.24 -9.44 11.88
N THR A 45 -7.27 -10.17 12.29
CA THR A 45 -8.63 -10.04 11.77
C THR A 45 -9.48 -9.07 12.60
N VAL A 46 -10.75 -8.90 12.22
CA VAL A 46 -11.71 -8.07 12.97
C VAL A 46 -11.89 -8.63 14.39
N GLY A 47 -11.84 -7.76 15.38
CA GLY A 47 -11.99 -8.12 16.81
C GLY A 47 -10.73 -8.69 17.46
N GLU A 48 -9.71 -9.09 16.71
CA GLU A 48 -8.45 -9.57 17.28
C GLU A 48 -7.60 -8.40 17.80
N GLN A 49 -6.89 -8.65 18.90
CA GLN A 49 -5.94 -7.72 19.49
C GLN A 49 -4.51 -8.17 19.17
N ALA A 50 -3.64 -7.22 18.90
CA ALA A 50 -2.20 -7.47 18.72
C ALA A 50 -1.41 -6.27 19.21
N ASP A 51 -0.21 -6.50 19.71
CA ASP A 51 0.71 -5.41 20.08
C ASP A 51 1.41 -4.88 18.83
N PHE A 52 0.95 -3.75 18.32
CA PHE A 52 1.47 -3.14 17.09
C PHE A 52 2.91 -2.66 17.22
N THR A 53 3.42 -2.47 18.43
CA THR A 53 4.83 -2.10 18.66
C THR A 53 5.80 -3.18 18.21
N GLN A 54 5.35 -4.45 18.17
CA GLN A 54 6.17 -5.61 17.82
C GLN A 54 6.41 -5.76 16.31
N PHE A 55 5.63 -5.08 15.47
CA PHE A 55 5.74 -5.19 14.02
C PHE A 55 6.64 -4.11 13.41
N ASP A 56 7.24 -4.42 12.29
CA ASP A 56 8.10 -3.54 11.51
C ASP A 56 7.39 -3.00 10.27
N LEU A 57 6.51 -3.84 9.68
CA LEU A 57 5.75 -3.53 8.48
C LEU A 57 4.29 -3.97 8.64
N PHE A 58 3.38 -3.11 8.17
CA PHE A 58 1.95 -3.37 8.11
C PHE A 58 1.49 -3.45 6.66
N PHE A 59 0.69 -4.43 6.34
CA PHE A 59 0.04 -4.57 5.05
C PHE A 59 -1.48 -4.54 5.22
N ILE A 60 -2.15 -3.68 4.44
CA ILE A 60 -3.60 -3.58 4.36
C ILE A 60 -4.00 -3.65 2.89
N GLY A 61 -4.69 -4.71 2.50
CA GLY A 61 -5.13 -4.93 1.12
C GLY A 61 -6.33 -4.09 0.70
N GLY A 62 -6.80 -4.30 -0.53
CA GLY A 62 -8.02 -3.70 -1.06
C GLY A 62 -9.27 -4.48 -0.73
N GLY A 63 -10.39 -3.77 -0.60
CA GLY A 63 -11.72 -4.32 -0.37
C GLY A 63 -12.80 -3.49 -1.04
N GLN A 64 -14.05 -3.98 -0.99
CA GLN A 64 -15.23 -3.27 -1.49
C GLN A 64 -15.88 -2.39 -0.41
N ASP A 65 -16.83 -1.54 -0.83
CA ASP A 65 -17.50 -0.58 0.07
C ASP A 65 -18.22 -1.26 1.26
N PHE A 66 -18.74 -2.48 1.07
CA PHE A 66 -19.43 -3.22 2.14
C PHE A 66 -18.47 -3.66 3.26
N GLU A 67 -17.28 -4.12 2.92
CA GLU A 67 -16.28 -4.52 3.91
C GLU A 67 -15.82 -3.32 4.75
N GLN A 68 -15.86 -2.11 4.19
CA GLN A 68 -15.50 -0.89 4.92
C GLN A 68 -16.42 -0.61 6.12
N GLU A 69 -17.73 -0.90 6.05
CA GLU A 69 -18.65 -0.69 7.19
C GLU A 69 -18.32 -1.61 8.38
N VAL A 70 -17.98 -2.89 8.10
CA VAL A 70 -17.56 -3.85 9.13
C VAL A 70 -16.25 -3.40 9.78
N LEU A 71 -15.30 -2.98 8.96
CA LEU A 71 -13.98 -2.53 9.41
C LEU A 71 -14.05 -1.23 10.24
N LEU A 72 -14.97 -0.32 9.88
CA LEU A 72 -15.15 0.94 10.64
C LEU A 72 -15.51 0.70 12.11
N SER A 73 -16.30 -0.34 12.41
CA SER A 73 -16.63 -0.70 13.80
C SER A 73 -15.38 -1.10 14.57
N ASP A 74 -14.54 -1.96 14.00
CA ASP A 74 -13.31 -2.44 14.63
C ASP A 74 -12.25 -1.32 14.77
N LEU A 75 -12.12 -0.47 13.74
CA LEU A 75 -11.24 0.69 13.79
C LEU A 75 -11.64 1.68 14.89
N LYS A 76 -12.94 1.93 15.07
CA LYS A 76 -13.50 2.80 16.12
C LYS A 76 -13.38 2.18 17.52
N ALA A 77 -13.41 0.85 17.62
CA ALA A 77 -13.24 0.13 18.90
C ALA A 77 -11.83 0.27 19.50
N GLY A 78 -10.84 0.69 18.72
CA GLY A 78 -9.48 0.96 19.23
C GLY A 78 -8.38 0.76 18.22
N LYS A 79 -8.52 -0.17 17.28
CA LYS A 79 -7.46 -0.51 16.30
C LYS A 79 -7.02 0.70 15.45
N GLY A 80 -7.94 1.64 15.15
CA GLY A 80 -7.59 2.89 14.48
C GLY A 80 -6.62 3.77 15.27
N ARG A 81 -6.67 3.77 16.60
CA ARG A 81 -5.71 4.49 17.45
C ARG A 81 -4.34 3.84 17.39
N GLU A 82 -4.29 2.51 17.39
CA GLU A 82 -3.05 1.74 17.31
C GLU A 82 -2.37 1.93 15.95
N ILE A 83 -3.16 1.94 14.85
CA ILE A 83 -2.65 2.27 13.51
C ILE A 83 -2.05 3.68 13.49
N LYS A 84 -2.75 4.69 14.04
CA LYS A 84 -2.22 6.05 14.14
C LYS A 84 -0.91 6.11 14.92
N ALA A 85 -0.83 5.42 16.06
CA ALA A 85 0.37 5.36 16.86
C ALA A 85 1.53 4.70 16.10
N ALA A 86 1.29 3.59 15.41
CA ALA A 86 2.30 2.91 14.60
C ALA A 86 2.80 3.80 13.44
N ILE A 87 1.91 4.56 12.77
CA ILE A 87 2.30 5.54 11.75
C ILE A 87 3.14 6.67 12.36
N ALA A 88 2.75 7.17 13.54
CA ALA A 88 3.48 8.22 14.24
C ALA A 88 4.88 7.74 14.70
N ASP A 89 5.02 6.48 15.08
CA ASP A 89 6.30 5.83 15.40
C ASP A 89 7.17 5.54 14.17
N GLY A 90 6.67 5.86 12.95
CA GLY A 90 7.40 5.65 11.72
C GLY A 90 7.41 4.22 11.21
N LYS A 91 6.54 3.34 11.70
CA LYS A 91 6.39 1.99 11.16
C LYS A 91 6.06 2.04 9.68
N THR A 92 6.51 1.03 8.94
CA THR A 92 6.28 0.97 7.49
C THR A 92 4.92 0.39 7.18
N PHE A 93 4.18 1.03 6.27
CA PHE A 93 2.87 0.58 5.80
C PHE A 93 2.85 0.47 4.29
N LEU A 94 2.32 -0.64 3.78
CA LEU A 94 1.82 -0.75 2.42
C LEU A 94 0.31 -0.92 2.46
N THR A 95 -0.42 0.00 1.84
CA THR A 95 -1.89 0.00 1.86
C THR A 95 -2.46 0.13 0.46
N ILE A 96 -3.41 -0.73 0.12
CA ILE A 96 -3.96 -0.84 -1.23
C ILE A 96 -5.44 -0.43 -1.24
N CYS A 97 -5.83 0.45 -2.16
CA CYS A 97 -7.22 0.81 -2.48
C CYS A 97 -8.08 1.11 -1.23
N GLY A 98 -8.98 0.22 -0.82
CA GLY A 98 -9.78 0.37 0.39
C GLY A 98 -8.93 0.55 1.66
N GLY A 99 -7.84 -0.22 1.78
CA GLY A 99 -6.86 -0.08 2.87
C GLY A 99 -6.15 1.28 2.85
N TYR A 100 -5.86 1.81 1.65
CA TYR A 100 -5.36 3.16 1.49
C TYR A 100 -6.41 4.20 1.93
N GLN A 101 -7.64 4.10 1.43
CA GLN A 101 -8.71 5.04 1.75
C GLN A 101 -8.98 5.18 3.26
N MET A 102 -8.94 4.06 4.00
CA MET A 102 -9.23 4.02 5.44
C MET A 102 -8.25 4.84 6.31
N LEU A 103 -7.05 5.15 5.84
CA LEU A 103 -6.11 5.98 6.58
C LEU A 103 -6.43 7.47 6.49
N GLY A 104 -7.24 7.89 5.52
CA GLY A 104 -7.69 9.27 5.34
C GLY A 104 -8.73 9.72 6.35
N SER A 105 -9.27 10.91 6.13
CA SER A 105 -10.23 11.56 7.03
C SER A 105 -11.63 10.98 6.86
N TYR A 106 -12.09 10.81 5.62
CA TYR A 106 -13.43 10.28 5.31
C TYR A 106 -13.52 9.73 3.88
N TYR A 107 -14.53 8.91 3.67
CA TYR A 107 -15.06 8.55 2.36
C TYR A 107 -16.47 9.11 2.21
N ARG A 108 -16.74 9.85 1.15
CA ARG A 108 -18.09 10.32 0.79
C ARG A 108 -18.52 9.62 -0.49
N THR A 109 -19.60 8.83 -0.41
CA THR A 109 -20.17 8.13 -1.57
C THR A 109 -20.72 9.13 -2.59
N TRP A 110 -20.91 8.69 -3.83
CA TRP A 110 -21.44 9.52 -4.92
C TRP A 110 -22.85 10.06 -4.63
N ASP A 111 -23.66 9.38 -3.79
CA ASP A 111 -24.99 9.80 -3.35
C ASP A 111 -24.99 10.67 -2.09
N GLY A 112 -23.79 11.01 -1.59
CA GLY A 112 -23.58 11.97 -0.50
C GLY A 112 -23.50 11.41 0.91
N LYS A 113 -23.62 10.07 1.10
CA LYS A 113 -23.38 9.44 2.42
C LYS A 113 -21.89 9.56 2.77
N GLN A 114 -21.58 10.07 3.96
CA GLN A 114 -20.21 10.18 4.44
C GLN A 114 -19.92 9.15 5.51
N CYS A 115 -18.76 8.48 5.39
CA CYS A 115 -18.20 7.59 6.37
C CYS A 115 -16.87 8.18 6.86
N ASP A 116 -16.80 8.57 8.13
CA ASP A 116 -15.56 9.05 8.72
C ASP A 116 -14.63 7.89 9.00
N PHE A 117 -13.40 8.00 8.48
CA PHE A 117 -12.32 7.05 8.65
C PHE A 117 -11.42 7.43 9.83
N ILE A 118 -10.26 6.81 9.93
CA ILE A 118 -9.40 7.02 11.11
C ILE A 118 -8.72 8.39 11.12
N GLY A 119 -8.59 9.08 9.97
CA GLY A 119 -7.93 10.39 9.89
C GLY A 119 -6.49 10.34 10.38
N ALA A 120 -5.74 9.31 9.96
CA ALA A 120 -4.32 9.19 10.28
C ALA A 120 -3.46 10.11 9.41
N ILE A 121 -3.93 10.38 8.20
CA ILE A 121 -3.24 11.20 7.20
C ILE A 121 -4.26 12.18 6.60
N ASP A 122 -3.81 13.40 6.30
CA ASP A 122 -4.65 14.47 5.77
C ASP A 122 -4.98 14.26 4.29
N TYR A 123 -5.96 13.43 4.02
CA TYR A 123 -6.61 13.29 2.72
C TYR A 123 -8.04 12.76 2.89
N TYR A 124 -8.82 12.88 1.84
CA TYR A 124 -10.18 12.35 1.79
C TYR A 124 -10.50 11.75 0.43
N THR A 125 -11.53 10.91 0.39
CA THR A 125 -11.98 10.25 -0.84
C THR A 125 -13.45 10.58 -1.13
N VAL A 126 -13.74 10.84 -2.39
CA VAL A 126 -15.11 11.07 -2.89
C VAL A 126 -15.43 10.02 -3.94
N GLY A 127 -16.48 9.26 -3.73
CA GLY A 127 -16.99 8.27 -4.69
C GLY A 127 -17.52 8.95 -5.96
N SER A 128 -17.26 8.33 -7.10
CA SER A 128 -17.78 8.73 -8.40
C SER A 128 -18.64 7.61 -8.99
N LYS A 129 -19.57 7.96 -9.90
CA LYS A 129 -20.28 6.97 -10.73
C LYS A 129 -19.38 6.35 -11.79
N GLU A 130 -18.36 7.08 -12.19
CA GLU A 130 -17.36 6.61 -13.14
C GLU A 130 -16.25 5.86 -12.39
N ARG A 131 -15.79 4.78 -12.98
CA ARG A 131 -14.68 3.97 -12.44
C ARG A 131 -13.45 4.12 -13.30
N MET A 132 -12.33 4.30 -12.65
CA MET A 132 -11.01 4.18 -13.27
C MET A 132 -10.64 2.69 -13.29
N ILE A 133 -10.58 2.09 -14.48
CA ILE A 133 -10.29 0.66 -14.66
C ILE A 133 -9.28 0.48 -15.77
N GLY A 134 -8.18 -0.16 -15.46
CA GLY A 134 -7.20 -0.52 -16.48
C GLY A 134 -5.80 -0.75 -15.93
N ASN A 135 -4.93 -1.16 -16.85
CA ASN A 135 -3.51 -1.14 -16.51
C ASN A 135 -3.03 0.31 -16.46
N PHE A 136 -2.26 0.63 -15.44
CA PHE A 136 -1.71 1.98 -15.30
C PHE A 136 -0.23 1.96 -14.92
N LEU A 137 0.40 3.10 -15.07
CA LEU A 137 1.81 3.31 -14.85
C LEU A 137 2.01 4.64 -14.12
N PHE A 138 2.82 4.62 -13.08
CA PHE A 138 3.30 5.84 -12.44
C PHE A 138 4.79 5.74 -12.11
N GLU A 139 5.43 6.86 -11.90
CA GLU A 139 6.80 6.98 -11.43
C GLU A 139 6.80 7.45 -9.99
N CYS A 140 7.35 6.64 -9.09
CA CYS A 140 7.52 7.01 -7.69
C CYS A 140 8.35 8.29 -7.58
N LEU A 141 7.99 9.19 -6.66
CA LEU A 141 8.84 10.31 -6.33
C LEU A 141 10.17 9.83 -5.73
N PRO A 142 11.25 10.62 -5.79
CA PRO A 142 12.59 10.21 -5.32
C PRO A 142 12.57 9.65 -3.89
N GLU A 143 11.84 10.29 -2.97
CA GLU A 143 11.66 9.84 -1.58
C GLU A 143 10.91 8.52 -1.44
N SER A 144 10.29 8.05 -2.51
CA SER A 144 9.58 6.77 -2.60
C SER A 144 10.32 5.73 -3.45
N GLY A 145 11.61 5.98 -3.74
CA GLY A 145 12.49 5.07 -4.45
C GLY A 145 12.70 5.39 -5.94
N GLY A 146 12.01 6.39 -6.51
CA GLY A 146 12.26 6.89 -7.86
C GLY A 146 12.05 5.89 -9.00
N SER A 147 11.43 4.72 -8.74
CA SER A 147 11.20 3.67 -9.75
C SER A 147 9.83 3.80 -10.39
N THR A 148 9.70 3.32 -11.63
CA THR A 148 8.37 3.15 -12.24
C THR A 148 7.64 1.96 -11.62
N VAL A 149 6.31 2.08 -11.50
CA VAL A 149 5.41 1.05 -10.99
C VAL A 149 4.32 0.79 -12.02
N VAL A 150 4.25 -0.47 -12.47
CA VAL A 150 3.16 -0.96 -13.32
C VAL A 150 2.11 -1.66 -12.47
N GLY A 151 0.85 -1.35 -12.70
CA GLY A 151 -0.26 -1.88 -11.90
C GLY A 151 -1.55 -2.00 -12.67
N PHE A 152 -2.59 -2.35 -11.92
CA PHE A 152 -3.96 -2.37 -12.37
C PHE A 152 -4.81 -1.54 -11.40
N GLU A 153 -5.50 -0.53 -11.89
CA GLU A 153 -6.44 0.26 -11.10
C GLU A 153 -7.88 -0.19 -11.36
N ASN A 154 -8.69 -0.26 -10.32
CA ASN A 154 -10.13 -0.50 -10.43
C ASN A 154 -10.85 0.11 -9.23
N HIS A 155 -11.11 1.39 -9.28
CA HIS A 155 -11.78 2.12 -8.22
C HIS A 155 -12.67 3.23 -8.76
N SER A 156 -13.69 3.60 -7.98
CA SER A 156 -14.56 4.77 -8.22
C SER A 156 -14.28 5.92 -7.25
N GLY A 157 -13.49 5.66 -6.20
CA GLY A 157 -13.08 6.70 -5.26
C GLY A 157 -12.03 7.60 -5.87
N LYS A 158 -12.25 8.91 -5.78
CA LYS A 158 -11.28 9.96 -6.11
C LYS A 158 -10.68 10.50 -4.82
N THR A 159 -9.37 10.32 -4.63
CA THR A 159 -8.65 10.75 -3.44
C THR A 159 -7.95 12.08 -3.67
N TYR A 160 -8.10 12.99 -2.73
CA TYR A 160 -7.53 14.33 -2.74
C TYR A 160 -6.64 14.51 -1.51
N LEU A 161 -5.36 14.78 -1.74
CA LEU A 161 -4.36 14.96 -0.69
C LEU A 161 -4.41 16.36 -0.11
N GLY A 162 -4.21 16.47 1.21
CA GLY A 162 -4.04 17.74 1.90
C GLY A 162 -2.67 18.37 1.62
N SER A 163 -2.52 19.65 1.92
CA SER A 163 -1.34 20.45 1.58
C SER A 163 -0.01 19.98 2.21
N GLY A 164 -0.09 19.19 3.28
CA GLY A 164 1.09 18.65 3.99
C GLY A 164 1.43 17.21 3.63
N VAL A 165 0.81 16.65 2.58
CA VAL A 165 0.93 15.24 2.21
C VAL A 165 1.44 15.11 0.78
N SER A 166 2.51 14.34 0.59
CA SER A 166 3.06 14.07 -0.74
C SER A 166 2.36 12.90 -1.42
N PRO A 167 2.18 12.94 -2.75
CA PRO A 167 1.78 11.73 -3.49
C PRO A 167 2.90 10.68 -3.45
N LEU A 168 2.55 9.42 -3.69
CA LEU A 168 3.52 8.34 -3.87
C LEU A 168 4.30 8.52 -5.17
N GLY A 169 3.62 8.94 -6.23
CA GLY A 169 4.24 9.12 -7.53
C GLY A 169 3.42 9.97 -8.49
N LYS A 170 3.98 10.17 -9.68
CA LYS A 170 3.38 10.88 -10.80
C LYS A 170 2.85 9.89 -11.82
N VAL A 171 1.59 10.05 -12.21
CA VAL A 171 0.95 9.20 -13.23
C VAL A 171 1.57 9.46 -14.61
N LEU A 172 1.97 8.38 -15.28
CA LEU A 172 2.45 8.40 -16.66
C LEU A 172 1.39 7.85 -17.62
N ALA A 173 0.54 6.93 -17.17
CA ALA A 173 -0.60 6.41 -17.90
C ALA A 173 -1.64 5.85 -16.93
N GLY A 174 -2.90 6.24 -17.07
CA GLY A 174 -4.02 5.85 -16.20
C GLY A 174 -4.62 7.01 -15.43
N GLY A 175 -5.45 6.73 -14.42
CA GLY A 175 -6.19 7.72 -13.63
C GLY A 175 -5.49 8.15 -12.36
N GLY A 176 -4.86 7.23 -11.64
CA GLY A 176 -4.23 7.51 -10.36
C GLY A 176 -5.23 7.90 -9.27
N ASN A 177 -4.88 8.84 -8.39
CA ASN A 177 -5.70 9.20 -7.24
C ASN A 177 -7.12 9.67 -7.60
N ASN A 178 -7.28 10.44 -8.66
CA ASN A 178 -8.56 11.09 -8.98
C ASN A 178 -8.82 11.32 -10.48
N GLY A 179 -7.86 11.01 -11.35
CA GLY A 179 -7.95 11.25 -12.80
C GLY A 179 -7.80 12.71 -13.21
N GLU A 180 -7.43 13.61 -12.31
CA GLU A 180 -7.45 15.07 -12.50
C GLU A 180 -6.09 15.71 -12.26
N ASP A 181 -5.40 15.37 -11.16
CA ASP A 181 -4.18 16.04 -10.72
C ASP A 181 -2.87 15.41 -11.24
N GLY A 182 -2.98 14.23 -11.86
CA GLY A 182 -1.83 13.52 -12.42
C GLY A 182 -0.93 12.84 -11.36
N PHE A 183 -1.45 12.65 -10.15
CA PHE A 183 -0.73 12.00 -9.07
C PHE A 183 -1.37 10.67 -8.66
N GLU A 184 -0.54 9.81 -8.07
CA GLU A 184 -0.93 8.50 -7.57
C GLU A 184 -0.50 8.32 -6.12
N GLY A 185 -1.43 7.73 -5.33
CA GLY A 185 -1.17 7.26 -3.99
C GLY A 185 -0.81 8.35 -2.98
N VAL A 186 -0.24 7.91 -1.87
CA VAL A 186 0.25 8.76 -0.79
C VAL A 186 1.60 8.28 -0.28
N ARG A 187 2.49 9.22 -0.01
CA ARG A 187 3.71 9.04 0.75
C ARG A 187 3.68 9.94 1.98
N TYR A 188 3.47 9.34 3.15
CA TYR A 188 3.46 10.06 4.42
C TYR A 188 4.30 9.31 5.44
N ARG A 189 5.42 9.89 5.90
CA ARG A 189 6.42 9.18 6.70
C ARG A 189 6.84 7.88 5.98
N ASN A 190 6.58 6.72 6.57
CA ASN A 190 6.83 5.40 5.99
C ASN A 190 5.53 4.70 5.54
N VAL A 191 4.48 5.45 5.26
CA VAL A 191 3.25 4.95 4.65
C VAL A 191 3.33 5.08 3.14
N PHE A 192 3.10 3.99 2.43
CA PHE A 192 3.00 3.85 0.99
C PHE A 192 1.57 3.40 0.67
N GLY A 193 0.70 4.34 0.35
CA GLY A 193 -0.67 4.05 -0.07
C GLY A 193 -0.81 4.15 -1.58
N THR A 194 -1.56 3.24 -2.22
CA THR A 194 -1.71 3.18 -3.67
C THR A 194 -3.04 2.57 -4.09
N TYR A 195 -3.53 2.93 -5.27
CA TYR A 195 -4.62 2.24 -5.96
C TYR A 195 -4.14 1.06 -6.81
N SER A 196 -2.84 0.78 -6.83
CA SER A 196 -2.26 -0.28 -7.65
C SER A 196 -2.54 -1.67 -7.10
N HIS A 197 -3.28 -2.44 -7.85
CA HIS A 197 -3.63 -3.84 -7.57
C HIS A 197 -2.87 -4.85 -8.43
N GLY A 198 -3.17 -6.13 -8.14
CA GLY A 198 -2.97 -7.28 -8.96
C GLY A 198 -1.69 -8.06 -8.88
N PRO A 199 -1.18 -8.49 -7.71
CA PRO A 199 -0.57 -7.72 -6.63
C PRO A 199 0.55 -6.79 -7.15
N VAL A 200 0.77 -5.67 -6.49
CA VAL A 200 1.69 -4.64 -7.01
C VAL A 200 3.16 -5.07 -6.95
N LEU A 201 3.59 -5.69 -5.84
CA LEU A 201 5.01 -5.92 -5.57
C LEU A 201 5.71 -6.90 -6.54
N PRO A 202 5.11 -8.04 -6.94
CA PRO A 202 5.78 -9.00 -7.84
C PRO A 202 6.16 -8.42 -9.20
N LYS A 203 5.45 -7.40 -9.66
CA LYS A 203 5.70 -6.73 -10.94
C LYS A 203 6.70 -5.58 -10.85
N ASN A 204 7.05 -5.19 -9.61
CA ASN A 204 7.81 -3.99 -9.31
C ASN A 204 8.90 -4.28 -8.28
N PRO A 205 9.95 -5.05 -8.62
CA PRO A 205 10.95 -5.51 -7.66
C PRO A 205 11.68 -4.36 -6.97
N ALA A 206 11.99 -3.28 -7.67
CA ALA A 206 12.65 -2.11 -7.09
C ALA A 206 11.76 -1.41 -6.03
N PHE A 207 10.46 -1.30 -6.27
CA PHE A 207 9.51 -0.76 -5.30
C PHE A 207 9.37 -1.68 -4.08
N CYS A 208 9.34 -3.00 -4.30
CA CYS A 208 9.32 -3.98 -3.21
C CYS A 208 10.57 -3.86 -2.34
N ASP A 209 11.75 -3.78 -2.94
CA ASP A 209 13.01 -3.68 -2.20
C ASP A 209 13.14 -2.35 -1.46
N HIS A 210 12.66 -1.25 -2.03
CA HIS A 210 12.60 0.03 -1.32
C HIS A 210 11.71 -0.05 -0.06
N LEU A 211 10.53 -0.67 -0.18
CA LEU A 211 9.62 -0.90 0.96
C LEU A 211 10.27 -1.76 2.04
N LEU A 212 10.89 -2.88 1.65
CA LEU A 212 11.58 -3.80 2.57
C LEU A 212 12.78 -3.14 3.25
N THR A 213 13.57 -2.37 2.52
CA THR A 213 14.70 -1.60 3.06
C THR A 213 14.20 -0.61 4.11
N THR A 214 13.16 0.15 3.79
CA THR A 214 12.55 1.12 4.71
C THR A 214 12.11 0.46 6.02
N ALA A 215 11.49 -0.72 5.93
CA ALA A 215 11.01 -1.45 7.11
C ALA A 215 12.18 -2.05 7.94
N LEU A 216 13.15 -2.65 7.28
CA LEU A 216 14.29 -3.29 7.94
C LEU A 216 15.21 -2.29 8.63
N GLN A 217 15.46 -1.14 8.01
CA GLN A 217 16.37 -0.12 8.54
C GLN A 217 15.88 0.53 9.83
N GLN A 218 14.59 0.43 10.17
CA GLN A 218 14.10 0.85 11.49
C GLN A 218 14.65 -0.01 12.63
N ARG A 219 14.86 -1.30 12.37
CA ARG A 219 15.42 -2.24 13.36
C ARG A 219 16.90 -2.50 13.16
N TYR A 220 17.36 -2.45 11.93
CA TYR A 220 18.73 -2.74 11.50
C TYR A 220 19.25 -1.57 10.63
N PRO A 221 19.63 -0.42 11.22
CA PRO A 221 19.92 0.82 10.46
C PRO A 221 21.00 0.66 9.39
N GLU A 222 22.00 -0.21 9.62
CA GLU A 222 23.12 -0.45 8.70
C GLU A 222 22.84 -1.57 7.67
N LEU A 223 21.57 -2.07 7.64
CA LEU A 223 21.26 -3.17 6.73
C LEU A 223 21.10 -2.65 5.30
N GLU A 224 21.86 -3.24 4.39
CA GLU A 224 21.69 -3.12 2.95
C GLU A 224 21.19 -4.45 2.38
N LEU A 225 20.12 -4.37 1.57
CA LEU A 225 19.60 -5.54 0.87
C LEU A 225 20.54 -5.92 -0.27
N GLN A 226 21.00 -7.16 -0.27
CA GLN A 226 21.77 -7.70 -1.39
C GLN A 226 20.89 -7.74 -2.66
N PRO A 227 21.43 -7.38 -3.84
CA PRO A 227 20.68 -7.46 -5.08
C PRO A 227 20.24 -8.90 -5.37
N LEU A 228 19.09 -9.05 -6.01
CA LEU A 228 18.60 -10.32 -6.55
C LEU A 228 18.69 -10.31 -8.08
N ASP A 229 18.67 -11.49 -8.67
CA ASP A 229 18.48 -11.61 -10.12
C ASP A 229 16.98 -11.39 -10.44
N ASP A 230 16.64 -10.16 -10.79
CA ASP A 230 15.29 -9.71 -11.14
C ASP A 230 15.08 -9.67 -12.68
N ALA A 231 15.89 -10.39 -13.47
CA ALA A 231 15.83 -10.30 -14.93
C ALA A 231 14.44 -10.63 -15.50
N ALA A 232 13.76 -11.65 -14.97
CA ALA A 232 12.43 -12.04 -15.41
C ALA A 232 11.36 -11.01 -15.02
N GLU A 233 11.38 -10.53 -13.77
CA GLU A 233 10.48 -9.50 -13.24
C GLU A 233 10.64 -8.20 -14.03
N LEU A 234 11.88 -7.77 -14.26
CA LEU A 234 12.17 -6.55 -15.03
C LEU A 234 11.77 -6.69 -16.49
N ALA A 235 11.93 -7.84 -17.11
CA ALA A 235 11.46 -8.08 -18.49
C ALA A 235 9.92 -7.93 -18.58
N ALA A 236 9.17 -8.50 -17.62
CA ALA A 236 7.73 -8.38 -17.56
C ALA A 236 7.30 -6.92 -17.28
N HIS A 237 7.95 -6.27 -16.31
CA HIS A 237 7.73 -4.86 -15.98
C HIS A 237 7.93 -3.95 -17.21
N ASN A 238 9.09 -4.05 -17.85
CA ASN A 238 9.45 -3.23 -19.01
C ASN A 238 8.49 -3.45 -20.18
N THR A 239 8.08 -4.70 -20.43
CA THR A 239 7.09 -5.01 -21.47
C THR A 239 5.77 -4.27 -21.24
N MET A 240 5.27 -4.26 -20.01
CA MET A 240 4.03 -3.56 -19.68
C MET A 240 4.22 -2.04 -19.71
N ARG A 241 5.30 -1.52 -19.13
CA ARG A 241 5.64 -0.08 -19.15
C ARG A 241 5.68 0.44 -20.60
N ASP A 242 6.43 -0.24 -21.47
CA ASP A 242 6.62 0.19 -22.87
C ASP A 242 5.31 0.13 -23.65
N ARG A 243 4.42 -0.84 -23.33
CA ARG A 243 3.08 -0.92 -23.90
C ARG A 243 2.19 0.27 -23.48
N LEU A 244 2.29 0.70 -22.23
CA LEU A 244 1.48 1.80 -21.68
C LEU A 244 1.96 3.17 -22.19
N LEU A 245 3.27 3.35 -22.39
CA LEU A 245 3.83 4.59 -22.91
C LEU A 245 3.64 4.78 -24.42
N LYS A 246 3.29 3.73 -25.16
CA LYS A 246 3.03 3.80 -26.61
C LYS A 246 1.58 4.15 -26.96
N LYS A 247 0.71 4.30 -25.97
CA LYS A 247 -0.68 4.72 -26.15
C LYS A 247 -0.81 6.23 -26.04
#